data_12712d5e31fcf3450b56b1c15c7e865c
#
_entry.id   12712d5e31fcf3450b56b1c15c7e865c
#
_cell.length_a   1.000
_cell.length_b   1.000
_cell.length_c   1.000
_cell.angle_alpha   90.00
_cell.angle_beta   90.00
_cell.angle_gamma   90.00
#
_symmetry.space_group_name_H-M   'P 1'
#
loop_
_entity.id
_entity.type
_entity.pdbx_description
1 polymer ?
#
loop_
_entity_poly.entity_id
_entity_poly.type
_entity_poly.pdbx_seq_one_letter_code
_entity_poly.pdbx_strand_id
1 'polypeptide(L)'
;MPFLFSQLNYGQDSMQAEVKFSTQEIVIDGYGNEDVWEKADKIDDFWQWFPSDKLKAEQRTVAKFLVDDVNLYVLIKSYSKTPDYIVPSLRRDYSGAGIDNVTLILDTFMDGTNGFMFGTNPLGVKRESLISNGGNSYEKDFNKSWDVKWETEATQQEGFTVSEIKIPLKSIQYPEGATQWRVNIYRHDTDTKQWYTWANIPQNQTIAGLAYAGILNFEKPLTKSSKTVALIPVSYTHLRAHETRH
;
A
#
# COMPACT_ATOMS: atom_id res chain seq x y z
N MET A 1 -21.73 43.00 -18.12
CA MET A 1 -20.73 42.02 -18.66
C MET A 1 -20.38 41.07 -17.53
N PRO A 2 -20.77 39.82 -17.58
CA PRO A 2 -20.33 38.85 -16.60
C PRO A 2 -18.94 38.28 -16.99
N PHE A 3 -18.00 38.40 -16.06
CA PHE A 3 -16.69 37.76 -16.18
C PHE A 3 -16.85 36.25 -16.06
N LEU A 4 -16.65 35.54 -17.15
CA LEU A 4 -16.43 34.11 -17.15
C LEU A 4 -15.03 33.83 -16.54
N PHE A 5 -15.03 33.35 -15.29
CA PHE A 5 -13.86 32.67 -14.78
C PHE A 5 -13.78 31.32 -15.48
N SER A 6 -12.93 31.22 -16.50
CA SER A 6 -12.50 29.91 -17.00
C SER A 6 -11.64 29.29 -15.92
N GLN A 7 -12.19 28.29 -15.23
CA GLN A 7 -11.38 27.38 -14.45
C GLN A 7 -10.47 26.64 -15.42
N LEU A 8 -9.20 26.99 -15.43
CA LEU A 8 -8.15 26.18 -16.02
C LEU A 8 -8.08 24.88 -15.18
N ASN A 9 -8.88 23.89 -15.58
CA ASN A 9 -8.61 22.52 -15.23
C ASN A 9 -7.27 22.17 -15.88
N TYR A 10 -6.20 22.23 -15.11
CA TYR A 10 -5.02 21.44 -15.39
C TYR A 10 -5.44 19.98 -15.24
N GLY A 11 -5.96 19.40 -16.29
CA GLY A 11 -6.17 17.98 -16.42
C GLY A 11 -4.79 17.31 -16.43
N GLN A 12 -4.27 17.05 -15.25
CA GLN A 12 -3.36 15.95 -15.08
C GLN A 12 -4.23 14.72 -15.34
N ASP A 13 -4.02 14.04 -16.46
CA ASP A 13 -4.65 12.73 -16.71
C ASP A 13 -4.33 11.91 -15.45
N SER A 14 -5.31 11.78 -14.57
CA SER A 14 -5.11 11.08 -13.31
C SER A 14 -4.78 9.64 -13.64
N MET A 15 -3.62 9.15 -13.22
CA MET A 15 -3.22 7.78 -13.44
C MET A 15 -4.28 6.87 -12.81
N GLN A 16 -4.76 5.90 -13.58
CA GLN A 16 -5.84 5.03 -13.18
C GLN A 16 -5.44 3.56 -13.38
N ALA A 17 -5.94 2.70 -12.53
CA ALA A 17 -5.79 1.26 -12.63
C ALA A 17 -7.08 0.57 -12.21
N GLU A 18 -7.40 -0.53 -12.89
CA GLU A 18 -8.54 -1.38 -12.57
C GLU A 18 -8.13 -2.48 -11.59
N VAL A 19 -8.97 -2.73 -10.60
CA VAL A 19 -8.80 -3.79 -9.61
C VAL A 19 -9.88 -4.84 -9.82
N LYS A 20 -9.45 -6.01 -10.26
CA LYS A 20 -10.36 -7.14 -10.52
C LYS A 20 -10.61 -7.96 -9.26
N PHE A 21 -11.80 -8.53 -9.19
CA PHE A 21 -12.14 -9.48 -8.14
C PHE A 21 -11.56 -10.86 -8.44
N SER A 22 -10.85 -11.41 -7.44
CA SER A 22 -10.35 -12.78 -7.49
C SER A 22 -11.27 -13.71 -6.69
N THR A 23 -11.56 -14.86 -7.27
CA THR A 23 -12.17 -16.00 -6.56
C THR A 23 -11.14 -17.10 -6.26
N GLN A 24 -9.91 -16.93 -6.72
CA GLN A 24 -8.81 -17.87 -6.48
C GLN A 24 -8.06 -17.45 -5.22
N GLU A 25 -7.61 -18.42 -4.45
CA GLU A 25 -6.73 -18.20 -3.33
C GLU A 25 -5.38 -17.68 -3.83
N ILE A 26 -4.85 -16.67 -3.15
CA ILE A 26 -3.53 -16.08 -3.39
C ILE A 26 -2.68 -16.37 -2.16
N VAL A 27 -1.58 -17.09 -2.37
CA VAL A 27 -0.63 -17.43 -1.33
C VAL A 27 0.44 -16.34 -1.29
N ILE A 28 0.68 -15.77 -0.12
CA ILE A 28 1.70 -14.75 0.04
C ILE A 28 3.02 -15.44 0.34
N ASP A 29 3.78 -15.75 -0.70
CA ASP A 29 5.07 -16.46 -0.62
C ASP A 29 6.22 -15.68 -1.26
N GLY A 30 5.93 -14.53 -1.85
CA GLY A 30 6.90 -13.64 -2.48
C GLY A 30 7.28 -14.03 -3.91
N TYR A 31 6.60 -14.98 -4.54
CA TYR A 31 6.88 -15.38 -5.93
C TYR A 31 5.91 -14.76 -6.93
N GLY A 32 4.65 -14.55 -6.56
CA GLY A 32 3.61 -13.97 -7.41
C GLY A 32 3.44 -14.77 -8.70
N ASN A 33 3.33 -16.08 -8.57
CA ASN A 33 3.30 -17.03 -9.67
C ASN A 33 1.92 -17.63 -9.92
N GLU A 34 0.89 -17.20 -9.18
CA GLU A 34 -0.47 -17.65 -9.40
C GLU A 34 -1.03 -17.12 -10.71
N ASP A 35 -1.70 -17.98 -11.46
CA ASP A 35 -2.32 -17.64 -12.76
C ASP A 35 -3.29 -16.45 -12.69
N VAL A 36 -3.88 -16.20 -11.52
CA VAL A 36 -4.80 -15.07 -11.35
C VAL A 36 -4.13 -13.71 -11.59
N TRP A 37 -2.83 -13.60 -11.31
CA TRP A 37 -2.07 -12.37 -11.56
C TRP A 37 -1.96 -12.03 -13.05
N GLU A 38 -2.08 -13.01 -13.96
CA GLU A 38 -2.07 -12.75 -15.39
C GLU A 38 -3.31 -11.96 -15.85
N LYS A 39 -4.41 -12.07 -15.10
CA LYS A 39 -5.68 -11.37 -15.39
C LYS A 39 -5.72 -9.97 -14.79
N ALA A 40 -4.85 -9.67 -13.85
CA ALA A 40 -4.79 -8.36 -13.21
C ALA A 40 -4.16 -7.33 -14.16
N ASP A 41 -4.75 -6.15 -14.19
CA ASP A 41 -4.16 -5.04 -14.91
C ASP A 41 -2.83 -4.63 -14.26
N LYS A 42 -1.86 -4.32 -15.09
CA LYS A 42 -0.56 -3.85 -14.59
C LYS A 42 -0.54 -2.34 -14.56
N ILE A 43 0.04 -1.82 -13.50
CA ILE A 43 0.56 -0.47 -13.49
C ILE A 43 2.08 -0.53 -13.65
N ASP A 44 2.60 0.23 -14.58
CA ASP A 44 4.02 0.45 -14.81
C ASP A 44 4.21 1.94 -15.15
N ASP A 45 5.28 2.32 -15.82
CA ASP A 45 5.47 3.70 -16.25
C ASP A 45 5.66 4.69 -15.09
N PHE A 46 6.46 4.27 -14.11
CA PHE A 46 6.80 5.08 -12.95
C PHE A 46 7.62 6.31 -13.34
N TRP A 47 7.48 7.35 -12.52
CA TRP A 47 8.24 8.59 -12.62
C TRP A 47 9.40 8.57 -11.63
N GLN A 48 10.48 9.23 -11.97
CA GLN A 48 11.49 9.59 -11.01
C GLN A 48 10.95 10.74 -10.16
N TRP A 49 11.04 10.62 -8.85
CA TRP A 49 10.72 11.70 -7.93
C TRP A 49 11.99 12.43 -7.48
N PHE A 50 13.08 11.70 -7.28
CA PHE A 50 14.40 12.22 -6.97
C PHE A 50 15.45 11.50 -7.83
N PRO A 51 16.42 12.20 -8.37
CA PRO A 51 16.78 13.63 -8.21
C PRO A 51 15.96 14.61 -9.06
N SER A 52 15.05 14.17 -9.91
CA SER A 52 14.25 15.04 -10.78
C SER A 52 12.85 14.47 -10.99
N ASP A 53 11.81 15.28 -10.85
CA ASP A 53 10.40 14.93 -11.07
C ASP A 53 9.96 15.03 -12.54
N LYS A 54 10.89 15.23 -13.47
CA LYS A 54 10.61 15.44 -14.90
C LYS A 54 10.91 14.22 -15.78
N LEU A 55 11.52 13.20 -15.20
CA LEU A 55 11.99 12.02 -15.93
C LEU A 55 11.19 10.78 -15.54
N LYS A 56 11.15 9.82 -16.45
CA LYS A 56 10.68 8.48 -16.14
C LYS A 56 11.70 7.73 -15.28
N ALA A 57 11.21 6.78 -14.50
CA ALA A 57 12.06 5.93 -13.68
C ALA A 57 13.08 5.17 -14.54
N GLU A 58 14.33 5.19 -14.12
CA GLU A 58 15.41 4.45 -14.80
C GLU A 58 15.26 2.94 -14.63
N GLN A 59 14.85 2.52 -13.43
CA GLN A 59 14.59 1.12 -13.11
C GLN A 59 13.09 0.86 -13.15
N ARG A 60 12.70 -0.17 -13.91
CA ARG A 60 11.30 -0.52 -14.09
C ARG A 60 10.69 -1.01 -12.76
N THR A 61 9.48 -0.61 -12.50
CA THR A 61 8.61 -1.16 -11.46
C THR A 61 7.26 -1.53 -12.09
N VAL A 62 6.74 -2.69 -11.74
CA VAL A 62 5.42 -3.15 -12.19
C VAL A 62 4.62 -3.53 -10.95
N ALA A 63 3.40 -3.05 -10.85
CA ALA A 63 2.49 -3.50 -9.80
C ALA A 63 1.15 -3.97 -10.39
N LYS A 64 0.51 -4.88 -9.67
CA LYS A 64 -0.80 -5.43 -10.00
C LYS A 64 -1.64 -5.46 -8.74
N PHE A 65 -2.95 -5.29 -8.90
CA PHE A 65 -3.91 -5.26 -7.81
C PHE A 65 -5.02 -6.28 -8.05
N LEU A 66 -5.35 -7.00 -7.00
CA LEU A 66 -6.53 -7.87 -6.95
C LEU A 66 -7.25 -7.65 -5.62
N VAL A 67 -8.53 -7.95 -5.58
CA VAL A 67 -9.33 -7.90 -4.37
C VAL A 67 -10.25 -9.11 -4.32
N ASP A 68 -10.52 -9.61 -3.12
CA ASP A 68 -11.63 -10.52 -2.84
C ASP A 68 -12.57 -9.89 -1.79
N ASP A 69 -13.52 -10.62 -1.27
CA ASP A 69 -14.46 -10.12 -0.26
C ASP A 69 -13.79 -9.80 1.09
N VAL A 70 -12.53 -10.17 1.27
CA VAL A 70 -11.85 -10.11 2.57
C VAL A 70 -10.55 -9.31 2.52
N ASN A 71 -9.83 -9.35 1.41
CA ASN A 71 -8.47 -8.84 1.32
C ASN A 71 -8.23 -8.02 0.04
N LEU A 72 -7.39 -7.02 0.13
CA LEU A 72 -6.68 -6.42 -1.00
C LEU A 72 -5.33 -7.12 -1.15
N TYR A 73 -4.98 -7.49 -2.38
CA TYR A 73 -3.70 -8.09 -2.74
C TYR A 73 -2.94 -7.18 -3.69
N VAL A 74 -1.65 -7.05 -3.46
CA VAL A 74 -0.76 -6.26 -4.32
C VAL A 74 0.50 -7.05 -4.62
N LEU A 75 0.81 -7.21 -5.89
CA LEU A 75 2.04 -7.78 -6.39
C LEU A 75 2.92 -6.66 -6.97
N ILE A 76 4.16 -6.55 -6.50
CA ILE A 76 5.11 -5.54 -7.00
C ILE A 76 6.39 -6.24 -7.47
N LYS A 77 6.75 -6.03 -8.74
CA LYS A 77 8.04 -6.47 -9.32
C LYS A 77 8.93 -5.25 -9.52
N SER A 78 10.05 -5.23 -8.81
CA SER A 78 11.03 -4.14 -8.84
C SER A 78 12.29 -4.59 -9.54
N TYR A 79 12.50 -4.15 -10.78
CA TYR A 79 13.68 -4.50 -11.56
C TYR A 79 14.90 -3.72 -11.10
N SER A 80 16.08 -4.34 -11.11
CA SER A 80 17.35 -3.77 -10.68
C SER A 80 18.46 -4.22 -11.60
N LYS A 81 19.44 -3.36 -11.84
CA LYS A 81 20.63 -3.74 -12.64
C LYS A 81 21.60 -4.62 -11.87
N THR A 82 21.62 -4.46 -10.55
CA THR A 82 22.47 -5.22 -9.66
C THR A 82 21.64 -6.01 -8.65
N PRO A 83 22.13 -7.17 -8.17
CA PRO A 83 21.46 -7.93 -7.13
C PRO A 83 21.76 -7.41 -5.71
N ASP A 84 22.48 -6.31 -5.58
CA ASP A 84 22.95 -5.79 -4.31
C ASP A 84 21.91 -4.87 -3.71
N TYR A 85 21.13 -5.38 -2.77
CA TYR A 85 20.11 -4.61 -2.06
C TYR A 85 20.61 -4.19 -0.68
N ILE A 86 20.39 -2.92 -0.32
CA ILE A 86 20.74 -2.40 1.01
C ILE A 86 19.56 -2.62 1.96
N VAL A 87 19.70 -3.59 2.84
CA VAL A 87 18.76 -3.90 3.93
C VAL A 87 19.54 -4.10 5.23
N PRO A 88 19.85 -3.02 5.95
CA PRO A 88 20.76 -3.08 7.10
C PRO A 88 20.14 -3.69 8.37
N SER A 89 18.83 -3.91 8.39
CA SER A 89 18.13 -4.41 9.58
C SER A 89 16.88 -5.19 9.22
N LEU A 90 16.59 -6.24 10.00
CA LEU A 90 15.34 -7.01 9.96
C LEU A 90 14.29 -6.48 10.95
N ARG A 91 14.53 -5.32 11.58
CA ARG A 91 13.51 -4.70 12.44
C ARG A 91 12.41 -4.12 11.57
N ARG A 92 11.14 -4.41 11.95
CA ARG A 92 9.98 -3.74 11.34
C ARG A 92 9.98 -2.25 11.69
N ASP A 93 9.21 -1.48 10.97
CA ASP A 93 9.07 -0.02 11.11
C ASP A 93 10.38 0.75 10.88
N TYR A 94 11.18 0.19 9.98
CA TYR A 94 12.46 0.79 9.57
C TYR A 94 12.25 2.15 8.88
N SER A 95 13.28 3.00 8.92
CA SER A 95 13.32 4.20 8.08
C SER A 95 13.50 3.80 6.62
N GLY A 96 12.62 4.28 5.74
CA GLY A 96 12.73 3.98 4.29
C GLY A 96 13.87 4.70 3.59
N ALA A 97 14.51 5.68 4.22
CA ALA A 97 15.63 6.40 3.64
C ALA A 97 16.91 5.54 3.65
N GLY A 98 17.59 5.46 2.51
CA GLY A 98 18.84 4.69 2.37
C GLY A 98 18.67 3.17 2.36
N ILE A 99 17.47 2.67 2.20
CA ILE A 99 17.14 1.23 2.20
C ILE A 99 16.30 0.94 0.95
N ASP A 100 16.63 -0.15 0.24
CA ASP A 100 15.76 -0.63 -0.83
C ASP A 100 14.39 -0.99 -0.29
N ASN A 101 13.37 -0.39 -0.82
CA ASN A 101 12.01 -0.66 -0.39
C ASN A 101 10.97 -0.22 -1.42
N VAL A 102 9.80 -0.85 -1.34
CA VAL A 102 8.59 -0.42 -2.01
C VAL A 102 7.53 -0.08 -0.98
N THR A 103 6.72 0.92 -1.24
CA THR A 103 5.70 1.38 -0.30
C THR A 103 4.43 1.73 -1.05
N LEU A 104 3.35 1.13 -0.59
CA LEU A 104 1.98 1.39 -1.00
C LEU A 104 1.38 2.49 -0.11
N ILE A 105 0.75 3.46 -0.73
CA ILE A 105 -0.03 4.52 -0.09
C ILE A 105 -1.48 4.37 -0.53
N LEU A 106 -2.41 4.37 0.40
CA LEU A 106 -3.85 4.28 0.14
C LEU A 106 -4.59 5.44 0.81
N ASP A 107 -5.39 6.16 0.06
CA ASP A 107 -6.43 7.06 0.56
C ASP A 107 -7.78 6.45 0.19
N THR A 108 -8.37 5.78 1.14
CA THR A 108 -9.59 4.98 0.97
C THR A 108 -10.87 5.81 1.04
N PHE A 109 -10.78 7.04 1.56
CA PHE A 109 -11.89 7.98 1.65
C PHE A 109 -11.90 9.00 0.51
N MET A 110 -10.86 9.02 -0.32
CA MET A 110 -10.70 9.97 -1.42
C MET A 110 -10.66 11.44 -0.96
N ASP A 111 -10.33 11.67 0.33
CA ASP A 111 -10.35 13.01 0.94
C ASP A 111 -9.03 13.78 0.79
N GLY A 112 -7.96 13.09 0.36
CA GLY A 112 -6.63 13.67 0.22
C GLY A 112 -5.99 14.07 1.54
N THR A 113 -6.57 13.66 2.68
CA THR A 113 -6.20 14.10 4.02
C THR A 113 -5.69 12.96 4.87
N ASN A 114 -6.41 11.83 4.86
CA ASN A 114 -6.08 10.67 5.67
C ASN A 114 -5.80 9.45 4.79
N GLY A 115 -4.83 8.65 5.21
CA GLY A 115 -4.46 7.48 4.44
C GLY A 115 -3.67 6.46 5.23
N PHE A 116 -3.30 5.40 4.55
CA PHE A 116 -2.56 4.27 5.08
C PHE A 116 -1.28 4.08 4.28
N MET A 117 -0.21 3.74 4.97
CA MET A 117 1.07 3.39 4.37
C MET A 117 1.43 1.96 4.73
N PHE A 118 1.81 1.16 3.74
CA PHE A 118 2.32 -0.19 3.89
C PHE A 118 3.59 -0.34 3.08
N GLY A 119 4.70 -0.63 3.71
CA GLY A 119 5.99 -0.76 3.04
C GLY A 119 6.67 -2.08 3.34
N THR A 120 7.41 -2.58 2.36
CA THR A 120 8.23 -3.78 2.50
C THR A 120 9.58 -3.57 1.82
N ASN A 121 10.59 -4.32 2.23
CA ASN A 121 11.91 -4.34 1.64
C ASN A 121 12.18 -5.69 0.93
N PRO A 122 13.29 -5.86 0.22
CA PRO A 122 13.62 -7.11 -0.48
C PRO A 122 13.71 -8.38 0.38
N LEU A 123 13.63 -8.26 1.71
CA LEU A 123 13.61 -9.37 2.66
C LEU A 123 12.23 -9.53 3.34
N GLY A 124 11.18 -8.90 2.83
CA GLY A 124 9.83 -9.02 3.37
C GLY A 124 9.61 -8.31 4.71
N VAL A 125 10.54 -7.46 5.16
CA VAL A 125 10.37 -6.73 6.43
C VAL A 125 9.34 -5.64 6.28
N LYS A 126 8.40 -5.58 7.21
CA LYS A 126 7.25 -4.66 7.21
C LYS A 126 7.56 -3.31 7.80
N ARG A 127 6.89 -2.31 7.29
CA ARG A 127 6.65 -1.04 7.96
C ARG A 127 5.27 -0.52 7.62
N GLU A 128 4.59 0.10 8.57
CA GLU A 128 3.31 0.73 8.34
C GLU A 128 3.18 2.06 9.06
N SER A 129 2.20 2.86 8.65
CA SER A 129 1.87 4.12 9.29
C SER A 129 0.46 4.58 8.91
N LEU A 130 -0.20 5.30 9.80
CA LEU A 130 -1.31 6.17 9.41
C LEU A 130 -0.77 7.49 8.88
N ILE A 131 -1.39 7.99 7.82
CA ILE A 131 -1.12 9.29 7.24
C ILE A 131 -2.25 10.23 7.64
N SER A 132 -1.90 11.44 8.06
CA SER A 132 -2.81 12.56 8.33
C SER A 132 -2.38 13.80 7.57
N ASN A 133 -3.23 14.83 7.53
CA ASN A 133 -2.93 16.12 6.91
C ASN A 133 -2.40 16.04 5.48
N GLY A 134 -2.80 15.01 4.72
CA GLY A 134 -2.36 14.80 3.35
C GLY A 134 -0.94 14.25 3.20
N GLY A 135 -0.25 13.91 4.29
CA GLY A 135 1.12 13.40 4.27
C GLY A 135 2.16 14.45 3.89
N ASN A 136 1.94 15.71 4.25
CA ASN A 136 2.78 16.84 3.84
C ASN A 136 4.06 17.00 4.67
N SER A 137 4.16 16.34 5.82
CA SER A 137 5.33 16.38 6.71
C SER A 137 5.69 15.01 7.24
N TYR A 138 6.88 14.51 6.90
CA TYR A 138 7.37 13.20 7.38
C TYR A 138 7.47 13.09 8.91
N GLU A 139 7.65 14.20 9.60
CA GLU A 139 7.81 14.22 11.06
C GLU A 139 6.47 14.23 11.80
N LYS A 140 5.45 14.87 11.22
CA LYS A 140 4.20 15.18 11.93
C LYS A 140 3.02 14.37 11.45
N ASP A 141 3.00 14.00 10.17
CA ASP A 141 1.81 13.46 9.53
C ASP A 141 1.81 11.93 9.44
N PHE A 142 2.88 11.27 9.92
CA PHE A 142 3.02 9.81 9.88
C PHE A 142 3.04 9.22 11.29
N ASN A 143 1.94 8.59 11.68
CA ASN A 143 1.85 7.87 12.95
C ASN A 143 2.38 6.44 12.80
N LYS A 144 3.65 6.23 13.13
CA LYS A 144 4.34 4.94 13.08
C LYS A 144 4.02 4.01 14.26
N SER A 145 3.26 4.49 15.25
CA SER A 145 2.80 3.65 16.37
C SER A 145 1.52 2.88 16.03
N TRP A 146 0.94 3.16 14.85
CA TRP A 146 -0.18 2.40 14.34
C TRP A 146 0.31 1.02 13.91
N ASP A 147 -0.32 -0.01 14.43
CA ASP A 147 0.00 -1.41 14.14
C ASP A 147 -1.29 -2.14 13.74
N VAL A 148 -1.24 -2.84 12.62
CA VAL A 148 -2.40 -3.52 12.07
C VAL A 148 -2.00 -4.87 11.48
N LYS A 149 -2.96 -5.79 11.42
CA LYS A 149 -2.70 -7.10 10.81
C LYS A 149 -2.72 -6.99 9.28
N TRP A 150 -1.59 -7.29 8.66
CA TRP A 150 -1.42 -7.48 7.22
C TRP A 150 -0.25 -8.44 6.98
N GLU A 151 -0.07 -8.90 5.75
CA GLU A 151 0.94 -9.88 5.41
C GLU A 151 1.77 -9.38 4.22
N THR A 152 3.05 -9.69 4.20
CA THR A 152 3.91 -9.51 3.03
C THR A 152 5.04 -10.52 3.08
N GLU A 153 5.41 -10.99 1.89
CA GLU A 153 6.62 -11.76 1.64
C GLU A 153 7.33 -11.16 0.43
N ALA A 154 8.64 -11.33 0.38
CA ALA A 154 9.44 -10.86 -0.74
C ALA A 154 10.54 -11.85 -1.08
N THR A 155 10.83 -11.99 -2.37
CA THR A 155 11.93 -12.79 -2.89
C THR A 155 12.82 -11.97 -3.80
N GLN A 156 14.10 -12.28 -3.75
CA GLN A 156 15.10 -11.73 -4.67
C GLN A 156 15.30 -12.75 -5.80
N GLN A 157 15.16 -12.28 -7.02
CA GLN A 157 15.34 -13.07 -8.24
C GLN A 157 16.41 -12.42 -9.12
N GLU A 158 16.83 -13.10 -10.18
CA GLU A 158 17.82 -12.55 -11.10
C GLU A 158 17.25 -11.31 -11.82
N GLY A 159 17.80 -10.15 -11.50
CA GLY A 159 17.43 -8.86 -12.10
C GLY A 159 16.16 -8.19 -11.54
N PHE A 160 15.51 -8.74 -10.52
CA PHE A 160 14.38 -8.10 -9.87
C PHE A 160 14.04 -8.68 -8.49
N THR A 161 13.27 -7.93 -7.72
CA THR A 161 12.59 -8.45 -6.53
C THR A 161 11.11 -8.57 -6.78
N VAL A 162 10.48 -9.56 -6.15
CA VAL A 162 9.02 -9.68 -6.06
C VAL A 162 8.61 -9.39 -4.63
N SER A 163 7.62 -8.55 -4.45
CA SER A 163 6.97 -8.30 -3.15
C SER A 163 5.49 -8.55 -3.29
N GLU A 164 4.94 -9.37 -2.42
CA GLU A 164 3.51 -9.60 -2.30
C GLU A 164 2.99 -9.00 -1.01
N ILE A 165 1.86 -8.34 -1.08
CA ILE A 165 1.21 -7.67 0.04
C ILE A 165 -0.25 -8.12 0.09
N LYS A 166 -0.72 -8.51 1.28
CA LYS A 166 -2.11 -8.84 1.56
C LYS A 166 -2.61 -8.00 2.73
N ILE A 167 -3.60 -7.18 2.47
CA ILE A 167 -4.20 -6.29 3.45
C ILE A 167 -5.64 -6.74 3.67
N PRO A 168 -5.97 -7.31 4.86
CA PRO A 168 -7.35 -7.59 5.19
C PRO A 168 -8.18 -6.30 5.17
N LEU A 169 -9.28 -6.27 4.43
CA LEU A 169 -10.14 -5.11 4.30
C LEU A 169 -10.66 -4.60 5.67
N LYS A 170 -10.82 -5.50 6.63
CA LYS A 170 -11.15 -5.16 8.02
C LYS A 170 -10.03 -4.44 8.78
N SER A 171 -8.80 -4.45 8.29
CA SER A 171 -7.63 -3.80 8.90
C SER A 171 -7.56 -2.32 8.56
N ILE A 172 -8.30 -1.86 7.57
CA ILE A 172 -8.35 -0.47 7.11
C ILE A 172 -9.79 0.00 7.10
N GLN A 173 -9.96 1.32 7.20
CA GLN A 173 -11.29 1.92 7.12
C GLN A 173 -11.55 2.47 5.72
N TYR A 174 -12.75 2.30 5.21
CA TYR A 174 -13.21 2.82 3.93
C TYR A 174 -14.74 2.98 3.94
N PRO A 175 -15.33 3.81 3.06
CA PRO A 175 -16.78 3.92 2.93
C PRO A 175 -17.40 2.60 2.45
N GLU A 176 -18.56 2.24 3.01
CA GLU A 176 -19.36 1.12 2.48
C GLU A 176 -19.73 1.38 1.03
N GLY A 177 -19.60 0.37 0.17
CA GLY A 177 -19.87 0.50 -1.24
C GLY A 177 -18.82 1.28 -2.03
N ALA A 178 -17.62 1.45 -1.49
CA ALA A 178 -16.54 2.16 -2.19
C ALA A 178 -16.23 1.49 -3.53
N THR A 179 -16.19 2.28 -4.60
CA THR A 179 -15.84 1.85 -5.96
C THR A 179 -14.48 2.36 -6.40
N GLN A 180 -13.90 3.30 -5.65
CA GLN A 180 -12.62 3.92 -5.96
C GLN A 180 -11.83 4.21 -4.67
N TRP A 181 -10.51 4.09 -4.77
CA TRP A 181 -9.56 4.63 -3.79
C TRP A 181 -8.48 5.42 -4.51
N ARG A 182 -7.84 6.35 -3.81
CA ARG A 182 -6.57 6.88 -4.29
C ARG A 182 -5.43 5.96 -3.88
N VAL A 183 -4.45 5.83 -4.77
CA VAL A 183 -3.28 4.99 -4.54
C VAL A 183 -2.03 5.65 -5.10
N ASN A 184 -0.95 5.46 -4.41
CA ASN A 184 0.37 5.63 -4.98
C ASN A 184 1.29 4.48 -4.54
N ILE A 185 2.27 4.17 -5.36
CA ILE A 185 3.37 3.29 -5.01
C ILE A 185 4.64 4.09 -5.21
N TYR A 186 5.50 4.08 -4.21
CA TYR A 186 6.84 4.60 -4.38
C TYR A 186 7.89 3.54 -4.05
N ARG A 187 9.05 3.69 -4.66
CA ARG A 187 10.21 2.83 -4.49
C ARG A 187 11.44 3.68 -4.21
N HIS A 188 12.24 3.26 -3.24
CA HIS A 188 13.62 3.71 -3.13
C HIS A 188 14.53 2.64 -3.70
N ASP A 189 15.37 3.03 -4.62
CA ASP A 189 16.37 2.20 -5.27
C ASP A 189 17.76 2.71 -4.87
N THR A 190 18.46 1.92 -4.09
CA THR A 190 19.77 2.31 -3.55
C THR A 190 20.89 2.19 -4.57
N ASP A 191 20.74 1.32 -5.58
CA ASP A 191 21.71 1.16 -6.67
C ASP A 191 21.82 2.44 -7.49
N THR A 192 20.70 2.97 -7.95
CA THR A 192 20.63 4.23 -8.68
C THR A 192 20.62 5.46 -7.77
N LYS A 193 20.42 5.29 -6.46
CA LYS A 193 20.19 6.36 -5.47
C LYS A 193 18.99 7.25 -5.83
N GLN A 194 17.98 6.64 -6.42
CA GLN A 194 16.80 7.33 -6.93
C GLN A 194 15.55 6.91 -6.17
N TRP A 195 14.58 7.82 -6.18
CA TRP A 195 13.24 7.54 -5.70
C TRP A 195 12.28 7.58 -6.88
N TYR A 196 11.45 6.57 -6.98
CA TYR A 196 10.45 6.43 -8.03
C TYR A 196 9.05 6.45 -7.44
N THR A 197 8.10 6.95 -8.20
CA THR A 197 6.69 6.98 -7.80
C THR A 197 5.80 6.72 -9.01
N TRP A 198 4.69 6.03 -8.82
CA TRP A 198 3.75 5.80 -9.89
C TRP A 198 3.07 7.11 -10.30
N ALA A 199 2.46 7.83 -9.37
CA ALA A 199 1.92 9.15 -9.64
C ALA A 199 3.06 10.18 -9.78
N ASN A 200 2.95 11.08 -10.76
CA ASN A 200 3.94 12.14 -10.94
C ASN A 200 3.76 13.23 -9.87
N ILE A 201 4.51 13.12 -8.79
CA ILE A 201 4.47 14.04 -7.66
C ILE A 201 5.59 15.08 -7.81
N PRO A 202 5.28 16.40 -7.75
CA PRO A 202 6.32 17.43 -7.78
C PRO A 202 7.33 17.26 -6.64
N GLN A 203 8.61 17.45 -6.94
CA GLN A 203 9.71 17.21 -5.96
C GLN A 203 9.65 18.12 -4.73
N ASN A 204 8.96 19.26 -4.81
CA ASN A 204 8.71 20.14 -3.67
C ASN A 204 7.58 19.67 -2.75
N GLN A 205 6.96 18.54 -3.07
CA GLN A 205 5.96 17.86 -2.26
C GLN A 205 6.55 16.57 -1.67
N THR A 206 5.93 16.02 -0.65
CA THR A 206 6.36 14.71 -0.13
C THR A 206 5.99 13.60 -1.13
N ILE A 207 6.83 12.58 -1.25
CA ILE A 207 6.56 11.44 -2.14
C ILE A 207 5.29 10.64 -1.74
N ALA A 208 4.82 10.82 -0.53
CA ALA A 208 3.60 10.21 0.00
C ALA A 208 2.40 11.17 0.03
N GLY A 209 2.48 12.31 -0.67
CA GLY A 209 1.42 13.31 -0.73
C GLY A 209 0.14 12.76 -1.35
N LEU A 210 -0.94 12.67 -0.57
CA LEU A 210 -2.20 12.03 -0.96
C LEU A 210 -2.91 12.78 -2.10
N ALA A 211 -2.73 14.10 -2.18
CA ALA A 211 -3.37 14.94 -3.20
C ALA A 211 -2.96 14.57 -4.63
N TYR A 212 -1.80 13.96 -4.81
CA TYR A 212 -1.24 13.61 -6.12
C TYR A 212 -1.42 12.14 -6.48
N ALA A 213 -2.01 11.34 -5.60
CA ALA A 213 -2.20 9.92 -5.81
C ALA A 213 -3.11 9.63 -7.01
N GLY A 214 -2.84 8.55 -7.74
CA GLY A 214 -3.69 8.03 -8.80
C GLY A 214 -4.96 7.36 -8.27
N ILE A 215 -5.75 6.78 -9.14
CA ILE A 215 -7.05 6.18 -8.82
C ILE A 215 -7.01 4.67 -9.05
N LEU A 216 -7.45 3.91 -8.06
CA LEU A 216 -7.86 2.51 -8.22
C LEU A 216 -9.37 2.46 -8.44
N ASN A 217 -9.81 1.82 -9.51
CA ASN A 217 -11.21 1.55 -9.81
C ASN A 217 -11.50 0.08 -9.49
N PHE A 218 -12.44 -0.18 -8.60
CA PHE A 218 -12.84 -1.55 -8.28
C PHE A 218 -13.95 -2.01 -9.23
N GLU A 219 -13.78 -3.20 -9.81
CA GLU A 219 -14.77 -3.83 -10.68
C GLU A 219 -16.17 -3.94 -10.04
N LYS A 220 -16.20 -4.06 -8.70
CA LYS A 220 -17.43 -4.12 -7.89
C LYS A 220 -17.27 -3.23 -6.64
N PRO A 221 -18.37 -2.69 -6.12
CA PRO A 221 -18.34 -1.99 -4.85
C PRO A 221 -17.81 -2.87 -3.72
N LEU A 222 -16.92 -2.33 -2.90
CA LEU A 222 -16.41 -3.02 -1.73
C LEU A 222 -17.46 -3.03 -0.61
N THR A 223 -17.78 -4.22 -0.12
CA THR A 223 -18.72 -4.39 1.00
C THR A 223 -17.96 -4.73 2.28
N LYS A 224 -18.39 -4.17 3.40
CA LYS A 224 -17.87 -4.56 4.70
C LYS A 224 -18.42 -5.93 5.08
N SER A 225 -17.53 -6.89 5.32
CA SER A 225 -17.95 -8.21 5.79
C SER A 225 -18.69 -8.06 7.12
N SER A 226 -19.99 -8.30 7.13
CA SER A 226 -20.85 -8.29 8.31
C SER A 226 -20.73 -9.58 9.15
N LYS A 227 -19.57 -10.23 9.17
CA LYS A 227 -19.37 -11.34 10.13
C LYS A 227 -19.36 -10.77 11.54
N THR A 228 -20.55 -10.69 12.13
CA THR A 228 -20.76 -10.49 13.55
C THR A 228 -20.02 -11.62 14.28
N VAL A 229 -18.88 -11.33 14.88
CA VAL A 229 -18.28 -12.24 15.85
C VAL A 229 -19.20 -12.17 17.07
N ALA A 230 -20.05 -13.18 17.22
CA ALA A 230 -20.82 -13.35 18.45
C ALA A 230 -19.80 -13.58 19.58
N LEU A 231 -19.56 -12.58 20.39
CA LEU A 231 -18.86 -12.72 21.65
C LEU A 231 -19.76 -13.54 22.57
N ILE A 232 -19.49 -14.84 22.67
CA ILE A 232 -20.13 -15.68 23.68
C ILE A 232 -19.48 -15.24 25.02
N PRO A 233 -20.25 -14.64 25.95
CA PRO A 233 -19.71 -14.31 27.26
C PRO A 233 -19.40 -15.63 27.98
N VAL A 234 -18.11 -15.92 28.19
CA VAL A 234 -17.70 -17.02 29.05
C VAL A 234 -17.90 -16.56 30.51
N SER A 235 -19.00 -16.97 31.08
CA SER A 235 -19.28 -16.77 32.52
C SER A 235 -18.42 -17.75 33.32
N TYR A 236 -17.37 -17.24 33.94
CA TYR A 236 -16.63 -18.00 34.95
C TYR A 236 -17.44 -18.02 36.26
N THR A 237 -18.11 -19.12 36.53
CA THR A 237 -18.63 -19.41 37.88
C THR A 237 -17.46 -19.83 38.77
N HIS A 238 -17.01 -18.93 39.63
CA HIS A 238 -16.13 -19.30 40.73
C HIS A 238 -16.90 -20.24 41.71
N LEU A 239 -16.63 -21.53 41.63
CA LEU A 239 -16.96 -22.47 42.71
C LEU A 239 -16.04 -22.15 43.89
N ARG A 240 -16.58 -21.48 44.92
CA ARG A 240 -15.94 -21.40 46.23
C ARG A 240 -16.03 -22.79 46.87
N ALA A 241 -14.86 -23.42 47.05
CA ALA A 241 -14.75 -24.57 47.91
C ALA A 241 -14.98 -24.12 49.36
N HIS A 242 -16.04 -24.60 49.98
CA HIS A 242 -16.22 -24.49 51.44
C HIS A 242 -15.27 -25.48 52.09
N GLU A 243 -14.27 -24.96 52.77
CA GLU A 243 -13.53 -25.73 53.76
C GLU A 243 -14.43 -25.94 55.01
N THR A 244 -14.88 -27.16 55.22
CA THR A 244 -15.42 -27.60 56.51
C THR A 244 -14.26 -28.03 57.42
N ARG A 245 -14.00 -27.22 58.47
CA ARG A 245 -13.19 -27.64 59.63
C ARG A 245 -14.01 -28.59 60.49
N HIS A 246 -13.42 -29.71 60.77
CA HIS A 246 -13.62 -30.45 62.01
C HIS A 246 -12.28 -30.86 62.64
#